data_8ef913ec77fa5f17d27ea4ddf16f25f5
#
_entry.id   8ef913ec77fa5f17d27ea4ddf16f25f5
#
_cell.length_a   1.000
_cell.length_b   1.000
_cell.length_c   1.000
_cell.angle_alpha   90.00
_cell.angle_beta   90.00
_cell.angle_gamma   90.00
#
_symmetry.space_group_name_H-M   'P 1'
#
loop_
_entity.id
_entity.type
_entity.pdbx_description
1 polymer ?
#
loop_
_entity_poly.entity_id
_entity_poly.type
_entity_poly.pdbx_seq_one_letter_code
_entity_poly.pdbx_strand_id
1 'polypeptide(L)'
;IKKIKEKWIVSFENSELREQFDLLVFAIPPIQVNQIIQGEEDLLNELSTVEIDPCWSLILITRNKLSCDDYNKFYSNNIASIVYNSSKPNRYKLSNSYIIHSSPDWTNKKLLLEPQEVELKIINILENQLNQKIEIEYIKAHRWLYAQTKVPLGKSFLKNKDNTLFIGGDWCLGANVEAAFNSGLKIAEFINLKFDK
;
A
#
# COMPACT_ATOMS: atom_id res chain seq x y z
N ILE A 1 17.65 -12.53 2.48
CA ILE A 1 18.73 -11.54 2.31
C ILE A 1 19.55 -11.50 3.58
N LYS A 2 20.86 -11.59 3.47
CA LYS A 2 21.79 -11.57 4.62
C LYS A 2 23.10 -10.91 4.27
N LYS A 3 23.79 -10.36 5.28
CA LYS A 3 25.15 -9.83 5.14
C LYS A 3 26.18 -10.93 5.37
N ILE A 4 27.14 -11.07 4.45
CA ILE A 4 28.27 -11.97 4.60
C ILE A 4 29.55 -11.17 4.39
N LYS A 5 30.38 -11.07 5.44
CA LYS A 5 31.50 -10.13 5.48
C LYS A 5 30.99 -8.70 5.24
N GLU A 6 31.49 -8.02 4.21
CA GLU A 6 31.14 -6.63 3.88
C GLU A 6 30.06 -6.50 2.79
N LYS A 7 29.50 -7.63 2.27
CA LYS A 7 28.56 -7.64 1.16
C LYS A 7 27.19 -8.17 1.57
N TRP A 8 26.15 -7.56 1.04
CA TRP A 8 24.79 -8.08 1.09
C TRP A 8 24.59 -9.15 0.02
N ILE A 9 24.10 -10.31 0.41
CA ILE A 9 23.78 -11.41 -0.50
C ILE A 9 22.26 -11.47 -0.67
N VAL A 10 21.81 -11.30 -1.90
CA VAL A 10 20.42 -11.47 -2.31
C VAL A 10 20.28 -12.81 -3.00
N SER A 11 19.39 -13.66 -2.48
CA SER A 11 19.10 -15.00 -3.04
C SER A 11 17.62 -15.08 -3.41
N PHE A 12 17.31 -15.77 -4.49
CA PHE A 12 15.95 -16.03 -4.97
C PHE A 12 15.61 -17.50 -4.74
N GLU A 13 14.37 -17.79 -4.33
CA GLU A 13 13.95 -19.15 -3.96
C GLU A 13 14.15 -20.20 -5.06
N ASN A 14 14.01 -19.81 -6.33
CA ASN A 14 14.06 -20.70 -7.49
C ASN A 14 15.27 -20.43 -8.39
N SER A 15 16.32 -19.80 -7.89
CA SER A 15 17.49 -19.45 -8.70
C SER A 15 18.78 -19.70 -7.93
N GLU A 16 19.77 -20.25 -8.63
CA GLU A 16 21.15 -20.34 -8.15
C GLU A 16 21.85 -18.96 -8.16
N LEU A 17 21.23 -17.95 -8.74
CA LEU A 17 21.76 -16.59 -8.77
C LEU A 17 21.84 -16.03 -7.36
N ARG A 18 23.08 -15.67 -6.99
CA ARG A 18 23.39 -14.94 -5.76
C ARG A 18 24.07 -13.65 -6.17
N GLU A 19 23.35 -12.55 -6.02
CA GLU A 19 23.91 -11.25 -6.30
C GLU A 19 24.47 -10.61 -5.03
N GLN A 20 25.56 -9.85 -5.18
CA GLN A 20 26.26 -9.20 -4.08
C GLN A 20 26.19 -7.68 -4.24
N PHE A 21 25.87 -7.01 -3.16
CA PHE A 21 25.71 -5.56 -3.14
C PHE A 21 26.47 -4.94 -1.96
N ASP A 22 26.99 -3.74 -2.16
CA ASP A 22 27.62 -2.94 -1.11
C ASP A 22 26.56 -2.29 -0.22
N LEU A 23 25.43 -1.91 -0.81
CA LEU A 23 24.36 -1.19 -0.18
C LEU A 23 23.02 -1.70 -0.67
N LEU A 24 22.02 -1.76 0.23
CA LEU A 24 20.64 -2.06 -0.09
C LEU A 24 19.71 -0.95 0.37
N VAL A 25 18.70 -0.66 -0.45
CA VAL A 25 17.58 0.22 -0.09
C VAL A 25 16.29 -0.56 -0.27
N PHE A 26 15.49 -0.66 0.80
CA PHE A 26 14.16 -1.25 0.77
C PHE A 26 13.10 -0.14 0.77
N ALA A 27 12.26 -0.15 -0.27
CA ALA A 27 11.11 0.74 -0.42
C ALA A 27 9.82 -0.10 -0.50
N ILE A 28 9.66 -1.01 0.46
CA ILE A 28 8.53 -1.95 0.57
C ILE A 28 7.90 -1.86 1.98
N PRO A 29 6.69 -2.40 2.19
CA PRO A 29 6.06 -2.40 3.52
C PRO A 29 6.93 -3.07 4.59
N PRO A 30 6.94 -2.56 5.85
CA PRO A 30 7.80 -3.05 6.92
C PRO A 30 7.62 -4.54 7.23
N ILE A 31 6.40 -5.05 7.15
CA ILE A 31 6.12 -6.48 7.36
C ILE A 31 6.83 -7.36 6.32
N GLN A 32 6.92 -6.89 5.07
CA GLN A 32 7.64 -7.60 4.01
C GLN A 32 9.15 -7.55 4.23
N VAL A 33 9.68 -6.43 4.74
CA VAL A 33 11.10 -6.33 5.13
C VAL A 33 11.45 -7.37 6.18
N ASN A 34 10.61 -7.50 7.23
CA ASN A 34 10.79 -8.48 8.31
C ASN A 34 10.89 -9.92 7.81
N GLN A 35 10.23 -10.24 6.69
CA GLN A 35 10.22 -11.59 6.13
C GLN A 35 11.50 -11.95 5.36
N ILE A 36 12.26 -10.95 4.91
CA ILE A 36 13.36 -11.16 3.96
C ILE A 36 14.74 -10.80 4.50
N ILE A 37 14.82 -10.00 5.56
CA ILE A 37 16.08 -9.61 6.21
C ILE A 37 16.40 -10.52 7.40
N GLN A 38 17.69 -10.85 7.58
CA GLN A 38 18.20 -11.61 8.71
C GLN A 38 19.37 -10.86 9.37
N GLY A 39 19.45 -10.92 10.70
CA GLY A 39 20.59 -10.40 11.46
C GLY A 39 20.56 -8.90 11.76
N GLU A 40 19.42 -8.23 11.63
CA GLU A 40 19.26 -6.80 11.89
C GLU A 40 18.15 -6.55 12.92
N GLU A 41 18.21 -7.24 14.07
CA GLU A 41 17.17 -7.28 15.09
C GLU A 41 16.74 -5.90 15.60
N ASP A 42 17.70 -4.96 15.74
CA ASP A 42 17.41 -3.59 16.18
C ASP A 42 16.46 -2.89 15.18
N LEU A 43 16.72 -3.03 13.87
CA LEU A 43 15.88 -2.48 12.81
C LEU A 43 14.51 -3.17 12.74
N LEU A 44 14.48 -4.50 12.89
CA LEU A 44 13.24 -5.27 12.88
C LEU A 44 12.33 -4.89 14.05
N ASN A 45 12.90 -4.62 15.23
CA ASN A 45 12.14 -4.12 16.38
C ASN A 45 11.54 -2.73 16.11
N GLU A 46 12.29 -1.80 15.50
CA GLU A 46 11.74 -0.51 15.11
C GLU A 46 10.65 -0.64 14.04
N LEU A 47 10.82 -1.48 13.04
CA LEU A 47 9.81 -1.75 12.00
C LEU A 47 8.51 -2.30 12.58
N SER A 48 8.58 -3.09 13.65
CA SER A 48 7.41 -3.67 14.30
C SER A 48 6.48 -2.66 14.96
N THR A 49 6.93 -1.42 15.17
CA THR A 49 6.10 -0.33 15.73
C THR A 49 5.15 0.29 14.71
N VAL A 50 5.39 0.04 13.41
CA VAL A 50 4.56 0.57 12.33
C VAL A 50 3.30 -0.26 12.18
N GLU A 51 2.14 0.40 12.21
CA GLU A 51 0.86 -0.24 11.92
C GLU A 51 0.36 0.16 10.53
N ILE A 52 -0.06 -0.83 9.76
CA ILE A 52 -0.63 -0.63 8.41
C ILE A 52 -1.99 -1.33 8.35
N ASP A 53 -3.00 -0.59 7.94
CA ASP A 53 -4.33 -1.11 7.73
C ASP A 53 -4.48 -1.70 6.33
N PRO A 54 -5.21 -2.82 6.19
CA PRO A 54 -5.58 -3.37 4.90
C PRO A 54 -6.78 -2.63 4.29
N CYS A 55 -6.99 -2.83 2.98
CA CYS A 55 -8.13 -2.29 2.26
C CYS A 55 -8.62 -3.28 1.20
N TRP A 56 -9.93 -3.45 1.10
CA TRP A 56 -10.55 -3.99 -0.08
C TRP A 56 -10.84 -2.86 -1.08
N SER A 57 -10.30 -2.96 -2.28
CA SER A 57 -10.58 -2.07 -3.40
C SER A 57 -11.47 -2.78 -4.41
N LEU A 58 -12.56 -2.14 -4.81
CA LEU A 58 -13.46 -2.64 -5.83
C LEU A 58 -13.32 -1.80 -7.09
N ILE A 59 -13.02 -2.42 -8.21
CA ILE A 59 -13.16 -1.84 -9.55
C ILE A 59 -14.56 -2.16 -10.02
N LEU A 60 -15.32 -1.13 -10.36
CA LEU A 60 -16.72 -1.25 -10.78
C LEU A 60 -16.95 -0.46 -12.07
N ILE A 61 -17.53 -1.13 -13.08
CA ILE A 61 -18.05 -0.49 -14.29
C ILE A 61 -19.56 -0.71 -14.32
N THR A 62 -20.32 0.37 -14.53
CA THR A 62 -21.78 0.33 -14.51
C THR A 62 -22.37 0.91 -15.81
N ARG A 63 -23.55 0.43 -16.19
CA ARG A 63 -24.33 0.99 -17.31
C ARG A 63 -24.93 2.34 -16.94
N ASN A 64 -25.47 2.46 -15.74
CA ASN A 64 -26.02 3.70 -15.20
C ASN A 64 -24.96 4.47 -14.39
N LYS A 65 -25.00 5.79 -14.44
CA LYS A 65 -24.17 6.63 -13.56
C LYS A 65 -24.70 6.53 -12.12
N LEU A 66 -23.79 6.41 -11.15
CA LEU A 66 -24.14 6.38 -9.74
C LEU A 66 -24.52 7.79 -9.25
N SER A 67 -25.50 7.88 -8.33
CA SER A 67 -25.97 9.12 -7.70
C SER A 67 -24.98 9.60 -6.63
N CYS A 68 -23.74 9.88 -7.05
CA CYS A 68 -22.68 10.36 -6.19
C CYS A 68 -21.80 11.38 -6.93
N ASP A 69 -21.08 12.21 -6.18
CA ASP A 69 -20.09 13.13 -6.73
C ASP A 69 -18.89 12.36 -7.33
N ASP A 70 -18.07 13.06 -8.09
CA ASP A 70 -16.88 12.48 -8.72
C ASP A 70 -15.87 11.92 -7.71
N TYR A 71 -15.84 12.49 -6.49
CA TYR A 71 -15.14 11.97 -5.34
C TYR A 71 -15.99 12.12 -4.08
N ASN A 72 -16.37 11.00 -3.49
CA ASN A 72 -17.03 10.94 -2.20
C ASN A 72 -16.13 10.26 -1.17
N LYS A 73 -15.83 10.98 -0.11
CA LYS A 73 -15.24 10.41 1.09
C LYS A 73 -16.37 10.12 2.07
N PHE A 74 -16.64 8.84 2.30
CA PHE A 74 -17.63 8.42 3.27
C PHE A 74 -16.96 8.23 4.62
N TYR A 75 -17.55 8.84 5.63
CA TYR A 75 -17.20 8.55 7.02
C TYR A 75 -18.08 7.42 7.57
N SER A 76 -18.54 6.51 6.69
CA SER A 76 -19.31 5.36 7.13
C SER A 76 -18.39 4.23 7.59
N ASN A 77 -18.91 3.38 8.47
CA ASN A 77 -18.16 2.25 9.03
C ASN A 77 -17.77 1.18 7.98
N ASN A 78 -18.24 1.29 6.73
CA ASN A 78 -18.06 0.25 5.73
C ASN A 78 -17.24 0.70 4.51
N ILE A 79 -17.55 1.88 3.95
CA ILE A 79 -16.92 2.45 2.74
C ILE A 79 -16.14 3.70 3.13
N ALA A 80 -14.86 3.73 2.78
CA ALA A 80 -14.02 4.91 3.01
C ALA A 80 -14.15 5.94 1.88
N SER A 81 -14.22 5.49 0.62
CA SER A 81 -14.35 6.40 -0.51
C SER A 81 -14.92 5.75 -1.76
N ILE A 82 -15.55 6.56 -2.59
CA ILE A 82 -15.89 6.26 -3.98
C ILE A 82 -15.22 7.32 -4.86
N VAL A 83 -14.56 6.88 -5.91
CA VAL A 83 -13.92 7.73 -6.91
C VAL A 83 -14.52 7.41 -8.27
N TYR A 84 -15.16 8.38 -8.92
CA TYR A 84 -15.58 8.27 -10.31
C TYR A 84 -14.35 8.43 -11.23
N ASN A 85 -13.79 7.30 -11.65
CA ASN A 85 -12.51 7.29 -12.36
C ASN A 85 -12.63 7.91 -13.77
N SER A 86 -13.83 7.84 -14.39
CA SER A 86 -14.08 8.43 -15.71
C SER A 86 -14.12 9.96 -15.71
N SER A 87 -14.23 10.63 -14.55
CA SER A 87 -14.16 12.10 -14.45
C SER A 87 -12.73 12.64 -14.49
N LYS A 88 -11.73 11.78 -14.26
CA LYS A 88 -10.32 12.19 -14.23
C LYS A 88 -9.84 12.65 -15.61
N PRO A 89 -8.87 13.60 -15.68
CA PRO A 89 -8.25 14.01 -16.93
C PRO A 89 -7.69 12.81 -17.72
N ASN A 90 -7.80 12.87 -19.05
CA ASN A 90 -7.27 11.87 -19.97
C ASN A 90 -7.81 10.44 -19.78
N ARG A 91 -9.04 10.29 -19.22
CA ARG A 91 -9.73 9.02 -19.12
C ARG A 91 -10.84 8.90 -20.17
N TYR A 92 -11.09 7.65 -20.59
CA TYR A 92 -12.21 7.36 -21.49
C TYR A 92 -13.53 7.67 -20.78
N LYS A 93 -14.36 8.53 -21.42
CA LYS A 93 -15.66 8.95 -20.88
C LYS A 93 -16.84 8.05 -21.33
N LEU A 94 -16.56 6.96 -22.03
CA LEU A 94 -17.58 6.07 -22.59
C LEU A 94 -18.16 5.06 -21.60
N SER A 95 -17.54 4.93 -20.42
CA SER A 95 -17.99 4.01 -19.37
C SER A 95 -18.09 4.72 -18.03
N ASN A 96 -19.02 4.28 -17.17
CA ASN A 96 -19.10 4.72 -15.78
C ASN A 96 -18.19 3.85 -14.91
N SER A 97 -16.92 4.22 -14.79
CA SER A 97 -15.91 3.48 -14.05
C SER A 97 -15.67 4.09 -12.66
N TYR A 98 -15.72 3.25 -11.63
CA TYR A 98 -15.55 3.65 -10.24
C TYR A 98 -14.47 2.81 -9.55
N ILE A 99 -13.77 3.43 -8.60
CA ILE A 99 -12.94 2.75 -7.61
C ILE A 99 -13.57 3.01 -6.24
N ILE A 100 -13.88 1.93 -5.54
CA ILE A 100 -14.45 1.97 -4.20
C ILE A 100 -13.45 1.39 -3.23
N HIS A 101 -13.18 2.09 -2.13
CA HIS A 101 -12.34 1.60 -1.06
C HIS A 101 -13.19 1.34 0.18
N SER A 102 -13.07 0.14 0.74
CA SER A 102 -13.67 -0.16 2.05
C SER A 102 -12.93 0.56 3.18
N SER A 103 -13.62 0.75 4.30
CA SER A 103 -12.97 1.24 5.51
C SER A 103 -12.02 0.19 6.10
N PRO A 104 -10.97 0.60 6.86
CA PRO A 104 -10.10 -0.32 7.57
C PRO A 104 -10.87 -1.26 8.51
N ASP A 105 -11.82 -0.72 9.28
CA ASP A 105 -12.63 -1.51 10.23
C ASP A 105 -13.45 -2.59 9.53
N TRP A 106 -14.08 -2.26 8.41
CA TRP A 106 -14.84 -3.23 7.62
C TRP A 106 -13.91 -4.28 7.01
N THR A 107 -12.76 -3.83 6.48
CA THR A 107 -11.76 -4.72 5.88
C THR A 107 -11.23 -5.72 6.89
N ASN A 108 -10.83 -5.27 8.08
CA ASN A 108 -10.31 -6.14 9.13
C ASN A 108 -11.31 -7.25 9.53
N LYS A 109 -12.61 -6.89 9.62
CA LYS A 109 -13.69 -7.86 9.90
C LYS A 109 -13.96 -8.84 8.75
N LYS A 110 -13.53 -8.51 7.53
CA LYS A 110 -13.81 -9.24 6.29
C LYS A 110 -12.53 -9.65 5.54
N LEU A 111 -11.40 -9.67 6.25
CA LEU A 111 -10.09 -9.89 5.66
C LEU A 111 -9.94 -11.26 4.99
N LEU A 112 -10.61 -12.28 5.53
CA LEU A 112 -10.51 -13.66 5.06
C LEU A 112 -11.59 -14.07 4.04
N LEU A 113 -12.48 -13.13 3.65
CA LEU A 113 -13.50 -13.43 2.63
C LEU A 113 -12.85 -13.59 1.25
N GLU A 114 -13.51 -14.38 0.43
CA GLU A 114 -13.18 -14.46 -1.00
C GLU A 114 -13.61 -13.18 -1.75
N PRO A 115 -12.88 -12.79 -2.81
CA PRO A 115 -13.18 -11.57 -3.55
C PRO A 115 -14.63 -11.44 -4.00
N GLN A 116 -15.26 -12.55 -4.47
CA GLN A 116 -16.63 -12.58 -4.93
C GLN A 116 -17.65 -12.29 -3.82
N GLU A 117 -17.38 -12.73 -2.60
CA GLU A 117 -18.22 -12.41 -1.45
C GLU A 117 -18.13 -10.93 -1.07
N VAL A 118 -16.93 -10.36 -1.20
CA VAL A 118 -16.66 -8.93 -0.96
C VAL A 118 -17.39 -8.08 -2.01
N GLU A 119 -17.35 -8.48 -3.28
CA GLU A 119 -18.04 -7.81 -4.38
C GLU A 119 -19.53 -7.67 -4.07
N LEU A 120 -20.20 -8.77 -3.74
CA LEU A 120 -21.63 -8.78 -3.41
C LEU A 120 -21.95 -7.90 -2.18
N LYS A 121 -21.13 -7.98 -1.13
CA LYS A 121 -21.35 -7.20 0.09
C LYS A 121 -21.18 -5.70 -0.14
N ILE A 122 -20.15 -5.29 -0.88
CA ILE A 122 -19.90 -3.86 -1.17
C ILE A 122 -21.02 -3.30 -2.08
N ILE A 123 -21.47 -4.04 -3.09
CA ILE A 123 -22.58 -3.61 -3.94
C ILE A 123 -23.85 -3.41 -3.11
N ASN A 124 -24.22 -4.35 -2.25
CA ASN A 124 -25.39 -4.20 -1.37
C ASN A 124 -25.29 -2.98 -0.47
N ILE A 125 -24.10 -2.69 0.07
CA ILE A 125 -23.87 -1.48 0.89
C ILE A 125 -24.07 -0.22 0.04
N LEU A 126 -23.50 -0.17 -1.18
CA LEU A 126 -23.61 0.97 -2.09
C LEU A 126 -25.06 1.21 -2.54
N GLU A 127 -25.78 0.17 -2.94
CA GLU A 127 -27.19 0.28 -3.35
C GLU A 127 -28.05 0.87 -2.24
N ASN A 128 -27.83 0.42 -1.00
CA ASN A 128 -28.53 0.95 0.15
C ASN A 128 -28.14 2.42 0.47
N GLN A 129 -26.85 2.76 0.40
CA GLN A 129 -26.38 4.12 0.70
C GLN A 129 -26.80 5.12 -0.36
N LEU A 130 -26.77 4.74 -1.62
CA LEU A 130 -27.14 5.61 -2.75
C LEU A 130 -28.64 5.58 -3.06
N ASN A 131 -29.40 4.70 -2.40
CA ASN A 131 -30.80 4.42 -2.71
C ASN A 131 -31.02 4.24 -4.22
N GLN A 132 -30.11 3.48 -4.85
CA GLN A 132 -30.07 3.29 -6.30
C GLN A 132 -29.66 1.86 -6.63
N LYS A 133 -30.36 1.23 -7.60
CA LYS A 133 -29.96 -0.04 -8.16
C LYS A 133 -28.76 0.15 -9.08
N ILE A 134 -27.76 -0.73 -8.94
CA ILE A 134 -26.52 -0.68 -9.71
C ILE A 134 -26.56 -1.70 -10.84
N GLU A 135 -26.51 -1.21 -12.08
CA GLU A 135 -26.46 -2.05 -13.28
C GLU A 135 -24.99 -2.38 -13.61
N ILE A 136 -24.52 -3.49 -13.05
CA ILE A 136 -23.12 -3.91 -13.15
C ILE A 136 -22.80 -4.41 -14.55
N GLU A 137 -21.76 -3.87 -15.15
CA GLU A 137 -21.14 -4.35 -16.39
C GLU A 137 -19.86 -5.14 -16.09
N TYR A 138 -19.04 -4.64 -15.15
CA TYR A 138 -17.84 -5.31 -14.68
C TYR A 138 -17.61 -5.04 -13.20
N ILE A 139 -17.13 -6.04 -12.48
CA ILE A 139 -16.79 -5.93 -11.07
C ILE A 139 -15.58 -6.78 -10.74
N LYS A 140 -14.66 -6.25 -9.94
CA LYS A 140 -13.50 -6.98 -9.43
C LYS A 140 -13.03 -6.41 -8.10
N ALA A 141 -13.03 -7.25 -7.06
CA ALA A 141 -12.42 -6.91 -5.78
C ALA A 141 -10.95 -7.33 -5.71
N HIS A 142 -10.14 -6.49 -5.07
CA HIS A 142 -8.74 -6.77 -4.76
C HIS A 142 -8.45 -6.43 -3.31
N ARG A 143 -7.74 -7.32 -2.62
CA ARG A 143 -7.34 -7.16 -1.22
C ARG A 143 -5.91 -6.62 -1.13
N TRP A 144 -5.79 -5.40 -0.63
CA TRP A 144 -4.51 -4.79 -0.28
C TRP A 144 -4.23 -5.04 1.20
N LEU A 145 -3.25 -5.89 1.51
CA LEU A 145 -2.90 -6.20 2.91
C LEU A 145 -2.17 -5.05 3.59
N TYR A 146 -1.45 -4.24 2.82
CA TYR A 146 -0.64 -3.12 3.31
C TYR A 146 -1.04 -1.85 2.58
N ALA A 147 -2.24 -1.34 2.87
CA ALA A 147 -2.86 -0.30 2.06
C ALA A 147 -2.65 1.12 2.60
N GLN A 148 -2.71 1.29 3.91
CA GLN A 148 -2.66 2.61 4.51
C GLN A 148 -1.94 2.58 5.85
N THR A 149 -0.94 3.43 6.01
CA THR A 149 -0.25 3.59 7.29
C THR A 149 -1.19 4.16 8.33
N LYS A 150 -1.39 3.43 9.42
CA LYS A 150 -2.20 3.81 10.58
C LYS A 150 -1.33 4.48 11.64
N VAL A 151 -0.21 3.83 12.00
CA VAL A 151 0.79 4.38 12.92
C VAL A 151 2.12 4.45 12.18
N PRO A 152 2.58 5.67 11.80
CA PRO A 152 3.85 5.84 11.11
C PRO A 152 5.04 5.65 12.07
N LEU A 153 6.20 5.36 11.50
CA LEU A 153 7.46 5.23 12.23
C LEU A 153 7.87 6.52 12.97
N GLY A 154 7.52 7.69 12.43
CA GLY A 154 7.94 9.00 12.97
C GLY A 154 9.37 9.41 12.63
N LYS A 155 10.06 8.68 11.76
CA LYS A 155 11.40 8.97 11.24
C LYS A 155 11.36 8.94 9.71
N SER A 156 12.23 9.69 9.03
CA SER A 156 12.26 9.74 7.57
C SER A 156 12.64 8.41 6.94
N PHE A 157 13.51 7.64 7.58
CA PHE A 157 13.95 6.31 7.17
C PHE A 157 14.65 5.59 8.33
N LEU A 158 14.88 4.29 8.17
CA LEU A 158 15.75 3.50 9.03
C LEU A 158 17.04 3.15 8.30
N LYS A 159 18.11 2.92 9.08
CA LYS A 159 19.39 2.42 8.56
C LYS A 159 20.07 1.54 9.59
N ASN A 160 20.87 0.58 9.13
CA ASN A 160 21.69 -0.23 10.03
C ASN A 160 22.93 0.56 10.55
N LYS A 161 23.61 -0.02 11.52
CA LYS A 161 24.79 0.60 12.17
C LYS A 161 25.91 0.91 11.18
N ASP A 162 26.11 0.05 10.19
CA ASP A 162 27.17 0.21 9.18
C ASP A 162 26.81 1.19 8.07
N ASN A 163 25.55 1.65 8.01
CA ASN A 163 24.99 2.48 6.94
C ASN A 163 25.12 1.84 5.54
N THR A 164 24.86 0.55 5.46
CA THR A 164 24.84 -0.23 4.22
C THR A 164 23.46 -0.79 3.91
N LEU A 165 22.49 -0.60 4.82
CA LEU A 165 21.09 -0.96 4.66
C LEU A 165 20.23 0.24 5.02
N PHE A 166 19.31 0.61 4.11
CA PHE A 166 18.36 1.69 4.29
C PHE A 166 16.94 1.16 4.04
N ILE A 167 15.98 1.60 4.84
CA ILE A 167 14.59 1.16 4.72
C ILE A 167 13.70 2.40 4.82
N GLY A 168 12.86 2.61 3.81
CA GLY A 168 11.99 3.76 3.73
C GLY A 168 10.69 3.48 2.97
N GLY A 169 9.80 4.46 3.01
CA GLY A 169 8.49 4.43 2.37
C GLY A 169 7.58 5.50 2.96
N ASP A 170 6.33 5.56 2.49
CA ASP A 170 5.31 6.44 3.06
C ASP A 170 5.09 6.19 4.55
N TRP A 171 5.10 4.94 4.97
CA TRP A 171 4.93 4.49 6.34
C TRP A 171 5.96 5.08 7.34
N CYS A 172 7.02 5.66 6.86
CA CYS A 172 7.99 6.37 7.70
C CYS A 172 7.40 7.65 8.31
N LEU A 173 6.65 8.43 7.50
CA LEU A 173 6.20 9.78 7.87
C LEU A 173 4.68 9.94 7.85
N GLY A 174 3.95 9.09 7.09
CA GLY A 174 2.49 9.16 6.98
C GLY A 174 1.96 8.45 5.74
N ALA A 175 0.63 8.39 5.60
CA ALA A 175 -0.05 7.60 4.58
C ALA A 175 -0.29 8.41 3.29
N ASN A 176 0.75 8.94 2.65
CA ASN A 176 0.61 9.72 1.42
C ASN A 176 1.89 9.69 0.55
N VAL A 177 1.72 10.07 -0.71
CA VAL A 177 2.81 10.07 -1.71
C VAL A 177 3.96 11.01 -1.32
N GLU A 178 3.65 12.15 -0.69
CA GLU A 178 4.66 13.12 -0.24
C GLU A 178 5.54 12.53 0.86
N ALA A 179 4.97 11.74 1.78
CA ALA A 179 5.72 11.01 2.79
C ALA A 179 6.71 10.02 2.16
N ALA A 180 6.27 9.27 1.14
CA ALA A 180 7.13 8.36 0.39
C ALA A 180 8.27 9.11 -0.31
N PHE A 181 7.96 10.22 -0.99
CA PHE A 181 8.96 11.07 -1.65
C PHE A 181 10.00 11.61 -0.66
N ASN A 182 9.54 12.19 0.46
CA ASN A 182 10.42 12.75 1.47
C ASN A 182 11.30 11.68 2.13
N SER A 183 10.77 10.49 2.38
CA SER A 183 11.54 9.35 2.86
C SER A 183 12.67 8.98 1.89
N GLY A 184 12.35 8.81 0.60
CA GLY A 184 13.34 8.51 -0.44
C GLY A 184 14.39 9.60 -0.62
N LEU A 185 13.97 10.87 -0.60
CA LEU A 185 14.87 12.03 -0.69
C LEU A 185 15.88 12.03 0.46
N LYS A 186 15.43 11.78 1.71
CA LYS A 186 16.32 11.75 2.87
C LYS A 186 17.29 10.58 2.84
N ILE A 187 16.91 9.43 2.30
CA ILE A 187 17.84 8.31 2.05
C ILE A 187 18.90 8.73 1.03
N ALA A 188 18.50 9.34 -0.10
CA ALA A 188 19.41 9.77 -1.15
C ALA A 188 20.39 10.83 -0.65
N GLU A 189 19.91 11.85 0.06
CA GLU A 189 20.75 12.87 0.67
C GLU A 189 21.82 12.26 1.61
N PHE A 190 21.41 11.31 2.45
CA PHE A 190 22.33 10.65 3.38
C PHE A 190 23.40 9.82 2.65
N ILE A 191 23.00 9.08 1.63
CA ILE A 191 23.91 8.25 0.82
C ILE A 191 24.93 9.12 0.11
N ASN A 192 24.49 10.20 -0.56
CA ASN A 192 25.37 11.13 -1.27
C ASN A 192 26.38 11.79 -0.33
N LEU A 193 25.93 12.32 0.80
CA LEU A 193 26.83 12.92 1.79
C LEU A 193 27.93 11.95 2.31
N LYS A 194 27.63 10.65 2.30
CA LYS A 194 28.56 9.65 2.82
C LYS A 194 29.51 9.10 1.77
N PHE A 195 29.04 8.93 0.54
CA PHE A 195 29.77 8.21 -0.51
C PHE A 195 30.29 9.12 -1.64
N ASP A 196 29.82 10.38 -1.77
CA ASP A 196 30.45 11.39 -2.61
C ASP A 196 31.72 11.92 -1.92
N LYS A 197 32.81 11.20 -2.13
CA LYS A 197 34.19 11.64 -1.82
C LYS A 197 35.07 11.49 -3.02
#